data_4d1a61cf026e19a2aaa3b22355577450
#
_entry.id   4d1a61cf026e19a2aaa3b22355577450
#
_cell.length_a   1.000
_cell.length_b   1.000
_cell.length_c   1.000
_cell.angle_alpha   90.00
_cell.angle_beta   90.00
_cell.angle_gamma   90.00
#
_symmetry.space_group_name_H-M   'P 1'
#
loop_
_entity.id
_entity.type
_entity.pdbx_description
1 polymer ?
#
loop_
_entity_poly.entity_id
_entity_poly.type
_entity_poly.pdbx_seq_one_letter_code
_entity_poly.pdbx_strand_id
1 'polypeptide(L)'
;AGAADAIVGAIMGGENPRHIAEGMLHKTLLSTGMAAFPGNSDGLPIDMSHVYASGNIAADMYCNVAAESTVRVLAVRLYNATTDAGMRDMWSFLIARDTMHQQQWLAVIEELGGWEAQLPVPNSTPQDHEAVEHSYYFLNTSLDEPTPEGRWSSGASLDGRGEFTVREKVEPLGQKPSLGKAKPMSGAQK
;
A
#
# COMPACT_ATOMS: atom_id res chain seq x y z
N ALA A 1 19.34 -8.30 -2.78
CA ALA A 1 18.96 -8.68 -4.17
C ALA A 1 20.11 -9.43 -4.86
N GLY A 2 21.31 -8.87 -4.97
CA GLY A 2 22.38 -9.48 -5.76
C GLY A 2 22.83 -10.89 -5.36
N ALA A 3 22.76 -11.28 -4.09
CA ALA A 3 23.17 -12.61 -3.64
C ALA A 3 22.12 -13.69 -3.99
N ALA A 4 20.85 -13.38 -3.85
CA ALA A 4 19.76 -14.29 -4.23
C ALA A 4 19.70 -14.49 -5.74
N ASP A 5 19.87 -13.44 -6.52
CA ASP A 5 19.89 -13.51 -7.98
C ASP A 5 21.08 -14.31 -8.51
N ALA A 6 22.27 -14.17 -7.87
CA ALA A 6 23.45 -14.96 -8.20
C ALA A 6 23.24 -16.45 -7.91
N ILE A 7 22.57 -16.79 -6.82
CA ILE A 7 22.26 -18.19 -6.45
C ILE A 7 21.25 -18.81 -7.41
N VAL A 8 20.17 -18.09 -7.71
CA VAL A 8 19.17 -18.54 -8.68
C VAL A 8 19.79 -18.70 -10.06
N GLY A 9 20.63 -17.73 -10.49
CA GLY A 9 21.36 -17.80 -11.73
C GLY A 9 22.31 -19.01 -11.81
N ALA A 10 23.03 -19.31 -10.74
CA ALA A 10 23.93 -20.45 -10.67
C ALA A 10 23.15 -21.80 -10.71
N ILE A 11 22.03 -21.91 -9.98
CA ILE A 11 21.17 -23.09 -10.01
C ILE A 11 20.57 -23.30 -11.40
N MET A 12 20.07 -22.25 -12.01
CA MET A 12 19.50 -22.28 -13.37
C MET A 12 20.57 -22.53 -14.44
N GLY A 13 21.80 -22.11 -14.20
CA GLY A 13 22.97 -22.38 -15.03
C GLY A 13 23.52 -23.82 -14.90
N GLY A 14 22.95 -24.64 -14.04
CA GLY A 14 23.35 -26.05 -13.84
C GLY A 14 24.60 -26.23 -12.98
N GLU A 15 24.98 -25.22 -12.18
CA GLU A 15 26.08 -25.37 -11.23
C GLU A 15 25.72 -26.37 -10.12
N ASN A 16 26.75 -27.08 -9.65
CA ASN A 16 26.55 -28.08 -8.61
C ASN A 16 26.07 -27.40 -7.29
N PRO A 17 24.89 -27.78 -6.74
CA PRO A 17 24.37 -27.19 -5.52
C PRO A 17 25.34 -27.22 -4.33
N ARG A 18 26.27 -28.20 -4.29
CA ARG A 18 27.30 -28.26 -3.24
C ARG A 18 28.30 -27.11 -3.33
N HIS A 19 28.74 -26.74 -4.53
CA HIS A 19 29.66 -25.62 -4.69
C HIS A 19 28.98 -24.29 -4.35
N ILE A 20 27.70 -24.16 -4.68
CA ILE A 20 26.89 -23.01 -4.28
C ILE A 20 26.77 -22.92 -2.76
N ALA A 21 26.46 -24.06 -2.11
CA ALA A 21 26.34 -24.13 -0.64
C ALA A 21 27.70 -23.84 0.04
N GLU A 22 28.79 -24.36 -0.47
CA GLU A 22 30.15 -24.09 0.07
C GLU A 22 30.52 -22.61 -0.05
N GLY A 23 30.20 -21.96 -1.17
CA GLY A 23 30.41 -20.51 -1.36
C GLY A 23 29.53 -19.64 -0.46
N MET A 24 28.36 -20.12 -0.06
CA MET A 24 27.41 -19.44 0.81
C MET A 24 27.69 -19.67 2.30
N LEU A 25 28.40 -20.74 2.67
CA LEU A 25 28.57 -21.19 4.06
C LEU A 25 29.13 -20.09 4.96
N HIS A 26 29.95 -19.21 4.42
CA HIS A 26 30.61 -18.14 5.17
C HIS A 26 29.79 -16.83 5.31
N LYS A 27 28.75 -16.62 4.52
CA LYS A 27 28.03 -15.34 4.50
C LYS A 27 26.56 -15.42 4.92
N THR A 28 25.88 -16.48 4.59
CA THR A 28 24.42 -16.55 4.74
C THR A 28 23.98 -17.60 5.75
N LEU A 29 24.60 -18.77 5.76
CA LEU A 29 24.19 -19.86 6.66
C LEU A 29 24.56 -19.60 8.13
N LEU A 30 25.63 -18.85 8.37
CA LEU A 30 26.03 -18.49 9.73
C LEU A 30 25.24 -17.32 10.30
N SER A 31 24.71 -16.43 9.45
CA SER A 31 23.93 -15.28 9.89
C SER A 31 22.42 -15.56 9.99
N THR A 32 21.89 -16.49 9.20
CA THR A 32 20.45 -16.81 9.14
C THR A 32 20.08 -18.16 9.74
N GLY A 33 21.06 -18.89 10.27
CA GLY A 33 20.83 -20.15 10.94
C GLY A 33 20.11 -21.20 10.12
N MET A 34 20.46 -21.47 8.90
CA MET A 34 19.82 -22.45 8.00
C MET A 34 18.42 -22.07 7.48
N ALA A 35 17.90 -20.89 7.80
CA ALA A 35 16.65 -20.42 7.24
C ALA A 35 16.84 -19.96 5.79
N ALA A 36 16.09 -20.53 4.85
CA ALA A 36 16.13 -20.17 3.43
C ALA A 36 15.27 -18.93 3.12
N PHE A 37 14.98 -18.11 4.12
CA PHE A 37 14.17 -16.89 3.94
C PHE A 37 15.03 -15.65 3.89
N PRO A 38 14.71 -14.67 3.01
CA PRO A 38 15.25 -13.33 3.12
C PRO A 38 14.91 -12.76 4.48
N GLY A 39 15.90 -12.25 5.19
CA GLY A 39 15.74 -11.66 6.50
C GLY A 39 16.66 -10.47 6.71
N ASN A 40 16.43 -9.71 7.77
CA ASN A 40 17.33 -8.65 8.20
C ASN A 40 18.54 -9.22 8.98
N SER A 41 19.43 -8.34 9.44
CA SER A 41 20.62 -8.73 10.22
C SER A 41 20.31 -9.42 11.56
N ASP A 42 19.10 -9.25 12.09
CA ASP A 42 18.63 -9.89 13.31
C ASP A 42 17.94 -11.25 13.04
N GLY A 43 17.91 -11.67 11.77
CA GLY A 43 17.28 -12.92 11.35
C GLY A 43 15.76 -12.86 11.27
N LEU A 44 15.17 -11.69 11.35
CA LEU A 44 13.72 -11.52 11.17
C LEU A 44 13.35 -11.64 9.68
N PRO A 45 12.35 -12.45 9.32
CA PRO A 45 11.89 -12.59 7.96
C PRO A 45 11.40 -11.24 7.39
N ILE A 46 11.46 -11.11 6.06
CA ILE A 46 10.82 -9.96 5.37
C ILE A 46 9.32 -9.98 5.66
N ASP A 47 8.81 -8.84 6.08
CA ASP A 47 7.38 -8.63 6.24
C ASP A 47 6.74 -8.40 4.85
N MET A 48 6.03 -9.42 4.37
CA MET A 48 5.34 -9.38 3.09
C MET A 48 4.10 -8.48 3.09
N SER A 49 3.67 -7.94 4.23
CA SER A 49 2.52 -7.04 4.31
C SER A 49 2.74 -5.72 3.56
N HIS A 50 3.99 -5.38 3.26
CA HIS A 50 4.37 -4.20 2.48
C HIS A 50 4.49 -4.47 0.97
N VAL A 51 4.23 -5.69 0.51
CA VAL A 51 4.29 -6.05 -0.91
C VAL A 51 2.90 -5.99 -1.51
N TYR A 52 2.69 -5.06 -2.41
CA TYR A 52 1.44 -4.92 -3.15
C TYR A 52 1.56 -5.64 -4.49
N ALA A 53 0.79 -6.71 -4.65
CA ALA A 53 0.74 -7.51 -5.87
C ALA A 53 -0.72 -8.00 -6.06
N SER A 54 -1.62 -7.05 -6.30
CA SER A 54 -3.06 -7.31 -6.38
C SER A 54 -3.48 -8.02 -7.68
N GLY A 55 -2.61 -8.01 -8.69
CA GLY A 55 -2.95 -8.44 -10.06
C GLY A 55 -3.60 -7.34 -10.90
N ASN A 56 -3.79 -6.14 -10.35
CA ASN A 56 -4.23 -4.96 -11.07
C ASN A 56 -3.09 -3.93 -11.10
N ILE A 57 -2.51 -3.72 -12.27
CA ILE A 57 -1.32 -2.85 -12.43
C ILE A 57 -1.60 -1.43 -11.97
N ALA A 58 -2.76 -0.86 -12.29
CA ALA A 58 -3.08 0.51 -11.89
C ALA A 58 -3.13 0.65 -10.36
N ALA A 59 -3.82 -0.27 -9.67
CA ALA A 59 -3.90 -0.28 -8.21
C ALA A 59 -2.51 -0.40 -7.57
N ASP A 60 -1.67 -1.31 -8.08
CA ASP A 60 -0.33 -1.54 -7.57
C ASP A 60 0.57 -0.30 -7.78
N MET A 61 0.45 0.39 -8.92
CA MET A 61 1.20 1.62 -9.19
C MET A 61 0.78 2.76 -8.25
N TYR A 62 -0.51 2.96 -8.00
CA TYR A 62 -0.97 3.97 -7.03
C TYR A 62 -0.49 3.68 -5.62
N CYS A 63 -0.51 2.42 -5.18
CA CYS A 63 0.07 2.01 -3.89
C CYS A 63 1.57 2.34 -3.82
N ASN A 64 2.33 2.07 -4.87
CA ASN A 64 3.76 2.37 -4.93
C ASN A 64 4.02 3.89 -4.89
N VAL A 65 3.26 4.70 -5.64
CA VAL A 65 3.39 6.17 -5.59
C VAL A 65 3.13 6.69 -4.18
N ALA A 66 2.10 6.17 -3.50
CA ALA A 66 1.78 6.57 -2.12
C ALA A 66 2.90 6.17 -1.14
N ALA A 67 3.42 4.94 -1.25
CA ALA A 67 4.53 4.47 -0.42
C ALA A 67 5.77 5.35 -0.59
N GLU A 68 6.22 5.59 -1.82
CA GLU A 68 7.37 6.46 -2.13
C GLU A 68 7.16 7.91 -1.63
N SER A 69 5.93 8.41 -1.68
CA SER A 69 5.61 9.74 -1.17
C SER A 69 5.88 9.84 0.34
N THR A 70 5.49 8.84 1.12
CA THR A 70 5.70 8.84 2.57
C THR A 70 7.16 8.62 2.94
N VAL A 71 7.86 7.74 2.24
CA VAL A 71 9.30 7.49 2.43
C VAL A 71 10.11 8.76 2.11
N ARG A 72 9.79 9.44 1.01
CA ARG A 72 10.45 10.69 0.64
C ARG A 72 10.26 11.79 1.69
N VAL A 73 9.08 11.92 2.29
CA VAL A 73 8.83 12.86 3.39
C VAL A 73 9.71 12.52 4.60
N LEU A 74 9.83 11.23 4.94
CA LEU A 74 10.71 10.78 6.02
C LEU A 74 12.18 11.09 5.73
N ALA A 75 12.65 10.80 4.53
CA ALA A 75 14.03 11.07 4.11
C ALA A 75 14.37 12.57 4.20
N VAL A 76 13.46 13.46 3.79
CA VAL A 76 13.63 14.93 3.93
C VAL A 76 13.69 15.34 5.39
N ARG A 77 12.87 14.76 6.27
CA ARG A 77 12.92 15.04 7.70
C ARG A 77 14.26 14.61 8.32
N LEU A 78 14.78 13.44 7.94
CA LEU A 78 16.07 12.94 8.40
C LEU A 78 17.23 13.78 7.87
N TYR A 79 17.16 14.22 6.61
CA TYR A 79 18.12 15.18 6.07
C TYR A 79 18.18 16.48 6.89
N ASN A 80 17.03 17.01 7.27
CA ASN A 80 16.95 18.25 8.08
C ASN A 80 17.35 18.04 9.54
N ALA A 81 17.21 16.83 10.08
CA ALA A 81 17.53 16.52 11.46
C ALA A 81 19.04 16.35 11.73
N THR A 82 19.85 16.10 10.71
CA THR A 82 21.30 15.91 10.85
C THR A 82 22.09 17.11 10.37
N THR A 83 23.24 17.35 11.03
CA THR A 83 24.25 18.34 10.59
C THR A 83 25.48 17.68 9.95
N ASP A 84 25.57 16.35 10.03
CA ASP A 84 26.67 15.60 9.41
C ASP A 84 26.59 15.64 7.88
N ALA A 85 27.71 16.03 7.25
CA ALA A 85 27.77 16.22 5.81
C ALA A 85 27.62 14.89 5.02
N GLY A 86 28.21 13.81 5.52
CA GLY A 86 28.10 12.48 4.88
C GLY A 86 26.68 11.93 4.96
N MET A 87 26.03 12.10 6.12
CA MET A 87 24.63 11.71 6.27
C MET A 87 23.70 12.53 5.37
N ARG A 88 23.93 13.83 5.23
CA ARG A 88 23.17 14.68 4.30
C ARG A 88 23.36 14.27 2.85
N ASP A 89 24.56 13.95 2.46
CA ASP A 89 24.86 13.47 1.11
C ASP A 89 24.10 12.16 0.82
N MET A 90 24.16 11.20 1.74
CA MET A 90 23.40 9.95 1.64
C MET A 90 21.89 10.19 1.54
N TRP A 91 21.32 11.03 2.42
CA TRP A 91 19.87 11.31 2.37
C TRP A 91 19.47 12.06 1.10
N SER A 92 20.31 12.97 0.58
CA SER A 92 20.03 13.65 -0.68
C SER A 92 19.95 12.68 -1.86
N PHE A 93 20.83 11.68 -1.88
CA PHE A 93 20.78 10.60 -2.85
C PHE A 93 19.47 9.79 -2.74
N LEU A 94 19.07 9.40 -1.54
CA LEU A 94 17.82 8.65 -1.32
C LEU A 94 16.59 9.45 -1.73
N ILE A 95 16.52 10.74 -1.37
CA ILE A 95 15.44 11.65 -1.80
C ILE A 95 15.34 11.71 -3.33
N ALA A 96 16.48 11.75 -4.03
CA ALA A 96 16.50 11.75 -5.49
C ALA A 96 16.04 10.39 -6.06
N ARG A 97 16.39 9.27 -5.41
CA ARG A 97 15.92 7.94 -5.82
C ARG A 97 14.41 7.79 -5.65
N ASP A 98 13.85 8.24 -4.54
CA ASP A 98 12.39 8.24 -4.33
C ASP A 98 11.67 9.08 -5.40
N THR A 99 12.25 10.22 -5.78
CA THR A 99 11.73 11.04 -6.88
C THR A 99 11.71 10.27 -8.20
N MET A 100 12.77 9.53 -8.51
CA MET A 100 12.84 8.71 -9.72
C MET A 100 11.82 7.57 -9.68
N HIS A 101 11.67 6.88 -8.55
CA HIS A 101 10.69 5.81 -8.39
C HIS A 101 9.26 6.34 -8.60
N GLN A 102 8.91 7.48 -7.99
CA GLN A 102 7.59 8.09 -8.19
C GLN A 102 7.33 8.38 -9.67
N GLN A 103 8.31 8.93 -10.38
CA GLN A 103 8.16 9.22 -11.81
C GLN A 103 7.96 7.94 -12.63
N GLN A 104 8.66 6.86 -12.30
CA GLN A 104 8.46 5.57 -12.98
C GLN A 104 7.03 5.04 -12.80
N TRP A 105 6.51 5.05 -11.57
CA TRP A 105 5.15 4.56 -11.31
C TRP A 105 4.08 5.45 -11.96
N LEU A 106 4.27 6.76 -11.94
CA LEU A 106 3.38 7.71 -12.62
C LEU A 106 3.43 7.55 -14.14
N ALA A 107 4.60 7.28 -14.73
CA ALA A 107 4.73 7.01 -16.16
C ALA A 107 3.96 5.75 -16.57
N VAL A 108 3.98 4.71 -15.75
CA VAL A 108 3.15 3.50 -16.02
C VAL A 108 1.65 3.83 -15.98
N ILE A 109 1.22 4.64 -15.01
CA ILE A 109 -0.19 5.10 -14.95
C ILE A 109 -0.55 5.90 -16.20
N GLU A 110 0.36 6.75 -16.69
CA GLU A 110 0.16 7.52 -17.93
C GLU A 110 0.05 6.60 -19.15
N GLU A 111 0.90 5.59 -19.27
CA GLU A 111 0.82 4.58 -20.34
C GLU A 111 -0.48 3.78 -20.33
N LEU A 112 -1.08 3.59 -19.15
CA LEU A 112 -2.39 2.96 -18.97
C LEU A 112 -3.58 3.89 -19.33
N GLY A 113 -3.31 5.09 -19.83
CA GLY A 113 -4.31 6.07 -20.23
C GLY A 113 -4.48 7.24 -19.24
N GLY A 114 -3.62 7.32 -18.23
CA GLY A 114 -3.63 8.36 -17.21
C GLY A 114 -4.66 8.14 -16.11
N TRP A 115 -4.66 9.03 -15.13
CA TRP A 115 -5.52 8.92 -13.96
C TRP A 115 -7.02 8.97 -14.32
N GLU A 116 -7.40 9.75 -15.31
CA GLU A 116 -8.81 9.87 -15.74
C GLU A 116 -9.35 8.55 -16.30
N ALA A 117 -8.53 7.81 -17.05
CA ALA A 117 -8.92 6.50 -17.58
C ALA A 117 -8.93 5.38 -16.52
N GLN A 118 -8.32 5.64 -15.34
CA GLN A 118 -8.22 4.66 -14.26
C GLN A 118 -9.18 4.94 -13.10
N LEU A 119 -10.11 5.88 -13.25
CA LEU A 119 -11.12 6.17 -12.22
C LEU A 119 -12.42 5.38 -12.46
N PRO A 120 -13.06 4.88 -11.39
CA PRO A 120 -12.48 4.66 -10.06
C PRO A 120 -11.31 3.69 -10.07
N VAL A 121 -10.39 3.80 -9.12
CA VAL A 121 -9.20 2.93 -9.05
C VAL A 121 -9.47 1.76 -8.10
N PRO A 122 -9.22 0.52 -8.54
CA PRO A 122 -8.92 0.10 -9.90
C PRO A 122 -10.15 0.19 -10.81
N ASN A 123 -9.94 0.49 -12.09
CA ASN A 123 -11.03 0.51 -13.08
C ASN A 123 -11.45 -0.90 -13.54
N SER A 124 -11.24 -1.90 -12.70
CA SER A 124 -11.65 -3.27 -12.95
C SER A 124 -13.16 -3.45 -12.75
N THR A 125 -13.74 -4.30 -13.54
CA THR A 125 -15.13 -4.72 -13.39
C THR A 125 -15.34 -5.48 -12.08
N PRO A 126 -16.54 -5.50 -11.53
CA PRO A 126 -17.77 -4.98 -12.13
C PRO A 126 -18.24 -3.66 -11.51
N GLN A 127 -17.89 -2.53 -12.13
CA GLN A 127 -18.36 -1.20 -11.69
C GLN A 127 -19.87 -1.02 -11.83
N ASP A 128 -20.50 -1.76 -12.73
CA ASP A 128 -21.97 -1.80 -12.92
C ASP A 128 -22.71 -2.40 -11.72
N HIS A 129 -21.99 -3.05 -10.79
CA HIS A 129 -22.56 -3.55 -9.54
C HIS A 129 -22.43 -2.58 -8.37
N GLU A 130 -21.83 -1.43 -8.59
CA GLU A 130 -21.75 -0.38 -7.56
C GLU A 130 -23.16 0.14 -7.24
N ALA A 131 -23.44 0.30 -5.95
CA ALA A 131 -24.60 1.05 -5.49
C ALA A 131 -24.29 2.55 -5.67
N VAL A 132 -24.46 3.06 -6.89
CA VAL A 132 -23.99 4.38 -7.36
C VAL A 132 -24.48 5.52 -6.47
N GLU A 133 -25.65 5.39 -5.86
CA GLU A 133 -26.18 6.36 -4.90
C GLU A 133 -25.31 6.56 -3.65
N HIS A 134 -24.37 5.64 -3.40
CA HIS A 134 -23.41 5.73 -2.30
C HIS A 134 -21.99 6.14 -2.73
N SER A 135 -21.72 6.25 -4.03
CA SER A 135 -20.38 6.50 -4.56
C SER A 135 -19.93 7.95 -4.43
N TYR A 136 -20.85 8.90 -4.29
CA TYR A 136 -20.55 10.32 -4.42
C TYR A 136 -20.96 11.16 -3.23
N TYR A 137 -21.33 10.59 -2.09
CA TYR A 137 -21.58 11.39 -0.91
C TYR A 137 -20.49 11.22 0.14
N PHE A 138 -20.15 12.33 0.76
CA PHE A 138 -19.30 12.38 1.93
C PHE A 138 -20.17 12.28 3.19
N LEU A 139 -19.82 11.38 4.11
CA LEU A 139 -20.53 11.22 5.35
C LEU A 139 -19.87 12.07 6.44
N ASN A 140 -20.56 13.12 6.89
CA ASN A 140 -20.13 13.86 8.05
C ASN A 140 -20.68 13.21 9.31
N THR A 141 -19.79 12.64 10.13
CA THR A 141 -20.10 12.02 11.41
C THR A 141 -19.81 12.92 12.62
N SER A 142 -19.33 14.13 12.38
CA SER A 142 -19.12 15.12 13.43
C SER A 142 -20.47 15.60 13.94
N LEU A 143 -20.62 15.70 15.26
CA LEU A 143 -21.87 16.14 15.89
C LEU A 143 -22.01 17.66 15.90
N ASP A 144 -20.89 18.38 15.94
CA ASP A 144 -20.86 19.82 16.22
C ASP A 144 -20.09 20.65 15.17
N GLU A 145 -19.46 20.00 14.18
CA GLU A 145 -18.67 20.71 13.18
C GLU A 145 -19.27 20.56 11.79
N PRO A 146 -19.45 21.64 11.05
CA PRO A 146 -19.87 21.57 9.65
C PRO A 146 -18.77 20.89 8.81
N THR A 147 -19.18 20.24 7.74
CA THR A 147 -18.22 19.71 6.77
C THR A 147 -17.45 20.87 6.13
N PRO A 148 -16.12 20.86 6.16
CA PRO A 148 -15.34 21.87 5.46
C PRO A 148 -15.66 21.89 3.97
N GLU A 149 -15.83 23.08 3.40
CA GLU A 149 -16.05 23.24 1.96
C GLU A 149 -14.77 22.97 1.17
N GLY A 150 -14.91 22.22 0.08
CA GLY A 150 -13.79 21.92 -0.80
C GLY A 150 -14.20 21.07 -2.00
N ARG A 151 -13.29 20.99 -2.97
CA ARG A 151 -13.50 20.21 -4.19
C ARG A 151 -13.74 18.71 -3.91
N TRP A 152 -13.33 18.24 -2.76
CA TRP A 152 -13.48 16.85 -2.29
C TRP A 152 -14.84 16.57 -1.63
N SER A 153 -15.59 17.62 -1.27
CA SER A 153 -16.88 17.49 -0.56
C SER A 153 -18.08 18.01 -1.37
N SER A 154 -17.82 18.73 -2.47
CA SER A 154 -18.88 19.31 -3.29
C SER A 154 -18.47 19.46 -4.76
N GLY A 155 -19.46 19.49 -5.64
CA GLY A 155 -19.28 19.62 -7.09
C GLY A 155 -19.11 18.29 -7.82
N ALA A 156 -18.81 18.34 -9.12
CA ALA A 156 -18.74 17.16 -9.96
C ALA A 156 -17.66 16.15 -9.48
N SER A 157 -17.96 14.87 -9.51
CA SER A 157 -16.99 13.80 -9.23
C SER A 157 -15.83 13.80 -10.24
N LEU A 158 -14.70 13.22 -9.86
CA LEU A 158 -13.53 13.17 -10.74
C LEU A 158 -13.74 12.28 -11.97
N ASP A 159 -14.57 11.25 -11.83
CA ASP A 159 -14.94 10.33 -12.91
C ASP A 159 -16.09 10.86 -13.80
N GLY A 160 -16.65 12.03 -13.49
CA GLY A 160 -17.74 12.67 -14.23
C GLY A 160 -19.10 11.94 -14.15
N ARG A 161 -19.23 10.92 -13.29
CA ARG A 161 -20.43 10.10 -13.18
C ARG A 161 -21.45 10.60 -12.15
N GLY A 162 -21.06 11.55 -11.29
CA GLY A 162 -21.92 12.09 -10.24
C GLY A 162 -21.44 13.40 -9.68
N GLU A 163 -22.08 13.85 -8.61
CA GLU A 163 -21.71 15.05 -7.85
C GLU A 163 -21.44 14.71 -6.39
N PHE A 164 -20.39 15.28 -5.82
CA PHE A 164 -20.11 15.16 -4.39
C PHE A 164 -21.16 15.90 -3.59
N THR A 165 -21.74 15.20 -2.64
CA THR A 165 -22.72 15.73 -1.69
C THR A 165 -22.34 15.36 -0.28
N VAL A 166 -22.90 16.04 0.72
CA VAL A 166 -22.68 15.73 2.12
C VAL A 166 -23.97 15.18 2.74
N ARG A 167 -23.86 14.12 3.52
CA ARG A 167 -24.95 13.55 4.30
C ARG A 167 -24.53 13.42 5.76
N GLU A 168 -25.44 13.69 6.66
CA GLU A 168 -25.21 13.53 8.11
C GLU A 168 -25.37 12.10 8.59
N LYS A 169 -26.08 11.29 7.84
CA LYS A 169 -26.28 9.87 8.16
C LYS A 169 -26.47 9.04 6.89
N VAL A 170 -26.10 7.78 6.97
CA VAL A 170 -26.35 6.80 5.91
C VAL A 170 -27.64 6.04 6.23
N GLU A 171 -28.55 5.95 5.26
CA GLU A 171 -29.66 5.02 5.36
C GLU A 171 -29.12 3.58 5.21
N PRO A 172 -29.52 2.64 6.09
CA PRO A 172 -29.04 1.27 6.01
C PRO A 172 -29.46 0.62 4.69
N LEU A 173 -28.53 -0.05 4.04
CA LEU A 173 -28.83 -0.92 2.90
C LEU A 173 -29.63 -2.14 3.39
N GLY A 174 -30.88 -2.24 2.94
CA GLY A 174 -31.77 -3.36 3.26
C GLY A 174 -32.46 -3.26 4.64
N GLN A 175 -33.08 -4.37 5.01
CA GLN A 175 -33.80 -4.43 6.29
C GLN A 175 -32.80 -4.43 7.46
N LYS A 176 -33.10 -3.62 8.48
CA LYS A 176 -32.36 -3.68 9.76
C LYS A 176 -32.40 -5.12 10.29
N PRO A 177 -31.27 -5.71 10.63
CA PRO A 177 -31.26 -7.01 11.29
C PRO A 177 -32.12 -6.92 12.54
N SER A 178 -33.17 -7.73 12.67
CA SER A 178 -33.86 -7.86 13.92
C SER A 178 -32.94 -8.59 14.89
N LEU A 179 -32.28 -7.86 15.76
CA LEU A 179 -31.60 -8.46 16.90
C LEU A 179 -32.69 -9.11 17.75
N GLY A 180 -32.77 -10.43 17.70
CA GLY A 180 -33.65 -11.19 18.62
C GLY A 180 -33.28 -10.78 20.04
N LYS A 181 -34.32 -10.64 20.92
CA LYS A 181 -34.08 -10.38 22.32
C LYS A 181 -33.09 -11.40 22.88
N ALA A 182 -32.01 -10.92 23.47
CA ALA A 182 -31.03 -11.79 24.13
C ALA A 182 -31.80 -12.72 25.11
N LYS A 183 -31.61 -14.03 24.96
CA LYS A 183 -32.15 -14.97 25.92
C LYS A 183 -31.58 -14.62 27.30
N PRO A 184 -32.41 -14.52 28.37
CA PRO A 184 -31.89 -14.32 29.72
C PRO A 184 -30.87 -15.45 29.98
N MET A 185 -29.70 -15.11 30.48
CA MET A 185 -28.76 -16.13 30.96
C MET A 185 -29.45 -16.90 32.08
N SER A 186 -29.85 -18.13 31.80
CA SER A 186 -30.33 -19.06 32.83
C SER A 186 -29.11 -19.51 33.64
N GLY A 187 -29.01 -19.11 34.88
CA GLY A 187 -28.07 -19.70 35.82
C GLY A 187 -27.17 -18.74 36.59
N ALA A 188 -27.76 -17.77 37.29
CA ALA A 188 -27.19 -17.37 38.56
C ALA A 188 -28.01 -18.05 39.64
N GLN A 189 -27.68 -19.28 39.96
CA GLN A 189 -28.09 -19.84 41.26
C GLN A 189 -27.20 -19.20 42.32
N LYS A 190 -27.88 -18.71 43.37
CA LYS A 190 -27.34 -18.12 44.59
C LYS A 190 -26.43 -19.10 45.34
#